data_ddcdf2584c6d4a3696a3ddb4eb12f258
#
_entry.id   ddcdf2584c6d4a3696a3ddb4eb12f258
#
_cell.length_a   1.000
_cell.length_b   1.000
_cell.length_c   1.000
_cell.angle_alpha   90.00
_cell.angle_beta   90.00
_cell.angle_gamma   90.00
#
_symmetry.space_group_name_H-M   'P 1'
#
loop_
_entity.id
_entity.type
_entity.pdbx_description
1 polymer ?
#
loop_
_entity_poly.entity_id
_entity_poly.type
_entity_poly.pdbx_seq_one_letter_code
_entity_poly.pdbx_strand_id
1 'polypeptide(L)'
;MSYQLCQNGSKEVQDSMAEKIATLIDNVDELLARIVKEQEKQKQILEQLDKVEQPYKLILEKMYIQGKSLVVVASEMKYDYKYICKQHGIALNKFENMTKEVESRL
;
A
#
# COMPACT_ATOMS: atom_id res chain seq x y z
N MET A 1 -11.39 21.39 -32.33
CA MET A 1 -11.66 20.14 -31.67
C MET A 1 -12.10 19.07 -32.63
N SER A 2 -11.69 17.90 -32.34
CA SER A 2 -11.98 16.75 -33.19
C SER A 2 -13.40 16.26 -33.15
N TYR A 3 -14.24 16.87 -32.38
CA TYR A 3 -15.63 16.43 -32.25
C TYR A 3 -16.42 16.63 -33.51
N GLN A 4 -16.02 17.57 -34.32
CA GLN A 4 -16.71 17.79 -35.59
C GLN A 4 -16.59 16.61 -36.50
N LEU A 5 -15.58 15.81 -36.30
CA LEU A 5 -15.43 14.60 -37.11
C LEU A 5 -16.58 13.64 -36.91
N CYS A 6 -17.17 13.69 -35.73
CA CYS A 6 -18.32 12.86 -35.45
C CYS A 6 -19.52 13.20 -36.27
N GLN A 7 -19.58 14.39 -36.84
CA GLN A 7 -20.67 14.82 -37.68
C GLN A 7 -20.73 14.01 -38.98
N ASN A 8 -19.55 13.68 -39.48
CA ASN A 8 -19.46 12.86 -40.65
C ASN A 8 -19.56 11.40 -40.34
N GLY A 9 -19.40 11.10 -39.05
CA GLY A 9 -19.39 9.74 -38.63
C GLY A 9 -20.75 9.12 -38.62
N SER A 10 -20.76 7.84 -38.84
CA SER A 10 -21.93 7.04 -38.67
C SER A 10 -22.28 6.87 -37.20
N LYS A 11 -23.42 6.37 -36.89
CA LYS A 11 -23.81 5.95 -35.56
C LYS A 11 -22.79 5.02 -34.94
N GLU A 12 -22.20 4.14 -35.73
CA GLU A 12 -21.22 3.18 -35.28
C GLU A 12 -20.00 3.86 -34.65
N VAL A 13 -19.53 4.94 -35.25
CA VAL A 13 -18.37 5.68 -34.72
C VAL A 13 -18.72 6.32 -33.39
N GLN A 14 -19.89 6.91 -33.28
CA GLN A 14 -20.34 7.54 -32.04
C GLN A 14 -20.51 6.51 -30.92
N ASP A 15 -21.14 5.37 -31.26
CA ASP A 15 -21.34 4.29 -30.29
C ASP A 15 -20.02 3.71 -29.81
N SER A 16 -19.04 3.57 -30.71
CA SER A 16 -17.72 3.08 -30.37
C SER A 16 -17.00 4.05 -29.44
N MET A 17 -17.12 5.35 -29.66
CA MET A 17 -16.53 6.35 -28.79
C MET A 17 -17.18 6.35 -27.42
N ALA A 18 -18.50 6.22 -27.38
CA ALA A 18 -19.23 6.15 -26.12
C ALA A 18 -18.82 4.93 -25.31
N GLU A 19 -18.65 3.78 -25.97
CA GLU A 19 -18.17 2.58 -25.32
C GLU A 19 -16.77 2.74 -24.76
N LYS A 20 -15.88 3.37 -25.53
CA LYS A 20 -14.51 3.62 -25.07
C LYS A 20 -14.48 4.54 -23.86
N ILE A 21 -15.28 5.59 -23.87
CA ILE A 21 -15.38 6.51 -22.75
C ILE A 21 -15.93 5.80 -21.52
N ALA A 22 -16.99 5.01 -21.70
CA ALA A 22 -17.56 4.24 -20.60
C ALA A 22 -16.55 3.28 -20.00
N THR A 23 -15.76 2.60 -20.84
CA THR A 23 -14.71 1.70 -20.39
C THR A 23 -13.63 2.45 -19.59
N LEU A 24 -13.22 3.62 -20.07
CA LEU A 24 -12.24 4.45 -19.37
C LEU A 24 -12.76 4.88 -18.00
N ILE A 25 -14.02 5.27 -17.91
CA ILE A 25 -14.65 5.67 -16.65
C ILE A 25 -14.67 4.48 -15.68
N ASP A 26 -15.07 3.32 -16.16
CA ASP A 26 -15.10 2.10 -15.35
C ASP A 26 -13.70 1.75 -14.83
N ASN A 27 -12.67 1.88 -15.68
CA ASN A 27 -11.30 1.61 -15.29
C ASN A 27 -10.82 2.60 -14.23
N VAL A 28 -11.16 3.88 -14.35
CA VAL A 28 -10.82 4.88 -13.37
C VAL A 28 -11.50 4.59 -12.04
N ASP A 29 -12.77 4.22 -12.07
CA ASP A 29 -13.51 3.87 -10.85
C ASP A 29 -12.89 2.66 -10.15
N GLU A 30 -12.49 1.63 -10.90
CA GLU A 30 -11.80 0.48 -10.34
C GLU A 30 -10.46 0.87 -9.70
N LEU A 31 -9.69 1.72 -10.37
CA LEU A 31 -8.41 2.18 -9.85
C LEU A 31 -8.60 2.98 -8.58
N LEU A 32 -9.59 3.87 -8.54
CA LEU A 32 -9.90 4.65 -7.34
C LEU A 32 -10.30 3.74 -6.18
N ALA A 33 -11.12 2.74 -6.44
CA ALA A 33 -11.52 1.78 -5.42
C ALA A 33 -10.32 1.03 -4.85
N ARG A 34 -9.36 0.65 -5.72
CA ARG A 34 -8.12 -0.01 -5.28
C ARG A 34 -7.27 0.92 -4.42
N ILE A 35 -7.15 2.18 -4.82
CA ILE A 35 -6.37 3.17 -4.08
C ILE A 35 -6.94 3.35 -2.68
N VAL A 36 -8.25 3.53 -2.57
CA VAL A 36 -8.92 3.67 -1.28
C VAL A 36 -8.69 2.45 -0.41
N LYS A 37 -8.83 1.27 -0.99
CA LYS A 37 -8.63 0.00 -0.27
C LYS A 37 -7.20 -0.14 0.24
N GLU A 38 -6.22 0.23 -0.58
CA GLU A 38 -4.82 0.20 -0.18
C GLU A 38 -4.52 1.21 0.93
N GLN A 39 -5.10 2.39 0.86
CA GLN A 39 -4.95 3.40 1.90
C GLN A 39 -5.53 2.94 3.22
N GLU A 40 -6.66 2.27 3.21
CA GLU A 40 -7.25 1.70 4.42
C GLU A 40 -6.36 0.62 5.04
N LYS A 41 -5.78 -0.25 4.20
CA LYS A 41 -4.84 -1.26 4.65
C LYS A 41 -3.61 -0.63 5.28
N GLN A 42 -3.06 0.40 4.65
CA GLN A 42 -1.90 1.12 5.19
C GLN A 42 -2.23 1.74 6.54
N LYS A 43 -3.39 2.34 6.66
CA LYS A 43 -3.84 2.92 7.93
C LYS A 43 -3.91 1.86 9.02
N GLN A 44 -4.50 0.71 8.73
CA GLN A 44 -4.59 -0.40 9.68
C GLN A 44 -3.21 -0.90 10.09
N ILE A 45 -2.29 -1.03 9.14
CA ILE A 45 -0.92 -1.46 9.41
C ILE A 45 -0.23 -0.46 10.33
N LEU A 46 -0.37 0.83 10.07
CA LEU A 46 0.22 1.87 10.89
C LEU A 46 -0.36 1.87 12.31
N GLU A 47 -1.66 1.68 12.44
CA GLU A 47 -2.32 1.59 13.74
C GLU A 47 -1.81 0.39 14.55
N GLN A 48 -1.65 -0.76 13.90
CA GLN A 48 -1.09 -1.95 14.53
C GLN A 48 0.36 -1.74 14.91
N LEU A 49 1.12 -1.10 14.03
CA LEU A 49 2.53 -0.81 14.26
C LEU A 49 2.72 0.09 15.48
N ASP A 50 1.82 1.05 15.69
CA ASP A 50 1.87 1.93 16.85
C ASP A 50 1.74 1.18 18.17
N LYS A 51 1.13 0.00 18.15
CA LYS A 51 0.97 -0.83 19.34
C LYS A 51 2.19 -1.68 19.65
N VAL A 52 3.11 -1.80 18.70
CA VAL A 52 4.35 -2.55 18.91
C VAL A 52 5.30 -1.72 19.80
N GLU A 53 5.91 -2.38 20.77
CA GLU A 53 6.84 -1.70 21.68
C GLU A 53 8.15 -1.36 20.98
N GLN A 54 8.83 -0.38 21.54
CA GLN A 54 10.19 -0.04 21.11
C GLN A 54 11.18 -1.05 21.69
N PRO A 55 12.29 -1.36 21.03
CA PRO A 55 12.79 -0.76 19.77
C PRO A 55 12.22 -1.38 18.49
N TYR A 56 11.37 -2.36 18.62
CA TYR A 56 10.86 -3.13 17.48
C TYR A 56 10.05 -2.27 16.52
N LYS A 57 9.25 -1.38 17.07
CA LYS A 57 8.47 -0.42 16.27
C LYS A 57 9.36 0.40 15.36
N LEU A 58 10.46 0.94 15.90
CA LEU A 58 11.38 1.78 15.13
C LEU A 58 12.04 1.00 14.00
N ILE A 59 12.44 -0.24 14.27
CA ILE A 59 13.04 -1.09 13.25
C ILE A 59 12.08 -1.31 12.10
N LEU A 60 10.83 -1.65 12.40
CA LEU A 60 9.80 -1.89 11.39
C LEU A 60 9.48 -0.62 10.61
N GLU A 61 9.38 0.52 11.27
CA GLU A 61 9.14 1.80 10.60
C GLU A 61 10.27 2.13 9.62
N LYS A 62 11.51 1.99 10.03
CA LYS A 62 12.66 2.29 9.18
C LYS A 62 12.71 1.40 7.94
N MET A 63 12.38 0.13 8.10
CA MET A 63 12.45 -0.81 7.00
C MET A 63 11.26 -0.71 6.07
N TYR A 64 10.06 -0.71 6.60
CA TYR A 64 8.85 -0.89 5.78
C TYR A 64 8.17 0.40 5.41
N ILE A 65 8.33 1.44 6.20
CA ILE A 65 7.76 2.75 5.89
C ILE A 65 8.79 3.63 5.18
N GLN A 66 10.02 3.66 5.67
CA GLN A 66 11.08 4.47 5.09
C GLN A 66 11.88 3.75 4.00
N GLY A 67 11.68 2.46 3.84
CA GLY A 67 12.33 1.68 2.78
C GLY A 67 13.81 1.46 2.98
N LYS A 68 14.29 1.49 4.21
CA LYS A 68 15.71 1.29 4.51
C LYS A 68 16.07 -0.18 4.66
N SER A 69 17.29 -0.53 4.29
CA SER A 69 17.80 -1.88 4.48
C SER A 69 18.22 -2.11 5.92
N LEU A 70 18.38 -3.38 6.31
CA LEU A 70 18.84 -3.73 7.64
C LEU A 70 20.22 -3.15 7.95
N VAL A 71 21.10 -3.10 6.95
CA VAL A 71 22.44 -2.51 7.12
C VAL A 71 22.32 -1.05 7.50
N VAL A 72 21.47 -0.30 6.82
CA VAL A 72 21.25 1.11 7.08
C VAL A 72 20.61 1.32 8.46
N VAL A 73 19.61 0.49 8.78
CA VAL A 73 18.95 0.55 10.09
C VAL A 73 19.94 0.32 11.21
N ALA A 74 20.79 -0.69 11.08
CA ALA A 74 21.83 -0.97 12.08
C ALA A 74 22.76 0.21 12.26
N SER A 75 23.20 0.81 11.16
CA SER A 75 24.05 1.98 11.19
C SER A 75 23.39 3.17 11.88
N GLU A 76 22.14 3.47 11.53
CA GLU A 76 21.40 4.59 12.11
C GLU A 76 21.12 4.41 13.60
N MET A 77 20.81 3.19 14.00
CA MET A 77 20.51 2.88 15.40
C MET A 77 21.76 2.60 16.20
N LYS A 78 22.93 2.56 15.55
CA LYS A 78 24.23 2.30 16.19
C LYS A 78 24.29 0.94 16.86
N TYR A 79 23.70 -0.06 16.20
CA TYR A 79 23.78 -1.44 16.65
C TYR A 79 24.52 -2.29 15.62
N ASP A 80 25.01 -3.44 16.09
CA ASP A 80 25.63 -4.41 15.21
C ASP A 80 24.60 -5.01 14.27
N TYR A 81 25.02 -5.29 13.03
CA TYR A 81 24.12 -5.82 12.00
C TYR A 81 23.45 -7.13 12.45
N LYS A 82 24.22 -8.04 13.02
CA LYS A 82 23.68 -9.32 13.50
C LYS A 82 22.60 -9.14 14.56
N TYR A 83 22.82 -8.16 15.45
CA TYR A 83 21.86 -7.84 16.48
C TYR A 83 20.56 -7.32 15.88
N ILE A 84 20.67 -6.42 14.92
CA ILE A 84 19.49 -5.85 14.25
C ILE A 84 18.74 -6.92 13.44
N CYS A 85 19.42 -7.84 12.79
CA CYS A 85 18.77 -8.96 12.10
C CYS A 85 17.94 -9.80 13.07
N LYS A 86 18.48 -10.09 14.24
CA LYS A 86 17.76 -10.83 15.28
C LYS A 86 16.56 -10.04 15.78
N GLN A 87 16.75 -8.77 16.07
CA GLN A 87 15.67 -7.90 16.54
C GLN A 87 14.58 -7.73 15.49
N HIS A 88 14.94 -7.68 14.22
CA HIS A 88 13.98 -7.63 13.13
C HIS A 88 13.09 -8.88 13.11
N GLY A 89 13.67 -10.05 13.28
CA GLY A 89 12.89 -11.28 13.37
C GLY A 89 11.90 -11.27 14.52
N ILE A 90 12.34 -10.81 15.68
CA ILE A 90 11.48 -10.67 16.86
C ILE A 90 10.37 -9.65 16.59
N ALA A 91 10.72 -8.53 15.97
CA ALA A 91 9.76 -7.48 15.64
C ALA A 91 8.65 -7.99 14.73
N LEU A 92 9.01 -8.76 13.69
CA LEU A 92 8.03 -9.35 12.80
C LEU A 92 7.09 -10.31 13.51
N ASN A 93 7.62 -11.12 14.40
CA ASN A 93 6.80 -12.05 15.18
C ASN A 93 5.81 -11.30 16.09
N LYS A 94 6.25 -10.23 16.71
CA LYS A 94 5.37 -9.42 17.56
C LYS A 94 4.26 -8.77 16.74
N PHE A 95 4.59 -8.23 15.58
CA PHE A 95 3.61 -7.62 14.70
C PHE A 95 2.61 -8.67 14.19
N GLU A 96 3.08 -9.82 13.77
CA GLU A 96 2.24 -10.92 13.28
C GLU A 96 1.28 -11.40 14.37
N ASN A 97 1.76 -11.55 15.58
CA ASN A 97 0.91 -11.98 16.69
C ASN A 97 -0.20 -10.98 16.97
N MET A 98 0.09 -9.70 16.89
CA MET A 98 -0.93 -8.67 17.03
C MET A 98 -2.00 -8.76 15.94
N THR A 99 -1.59 -9.02 14.71
CA THR A 99 -2.52 -9.18 13.59
C THR A 99 -3.44 -10.38 13.82
N LYS A 100 -2.90 -11.48 14.30
CA LYS A 100 -3.69 -12.67 14.60
C LYS A 100 -4.70 -12.40 15.71
N GLU A 101 -4.33 -11.65 16.72
CA GLU A 101 -5.25 -11.28 17.79
C GLU A 101 -6.42 -10.46 17.27
N VAL A 102 -6.13 -9.51 16.39
CA VAL A 102 -7.18 -8.69 15.78
C VAL A 102 -8.10 -9.56 14.93
N GLU A 103 -7.55 -10.44 14.12
CA GLU A 103 -8.34 -11.35 13.29
C GLU A 103 -9.23 -12.28 14.12
N SER A 104 -8.74 -12.77 15.24
CA SER A 104 -9.52 -13.66 16.09
C SER A 104 -10.66 -12.96 16.80
N ARG A 105 -10.62 -11.65 16.92
CA ARG A 105 -11.71 -10.86 17.50
C ARG A 105 -12.82 -10.53 16.50
N LEU A 106 -12.49 -10.64 15.24
CA LEU A 106 -13.46 -10.41 14.18
C LEU A 106 -14.26 -11.67 13.89
#